data_80ae2c2491308a0379bed160aecfff5d
#
_entry.id   80ae2c2491308a0379bed160aecfff5d
#
_cell.length_a   1.000
_cell.length_b   1.000
_cell.length_c   1.000
_cell.angle_alpha   90.00
_cell.angle_beta   90.00
_cell.angle_gamma   90.00
#
_symmetry.space_group_name_H-M   'P 1'
#
loop_
_entity.id
_entity.type
_entity.pdbx_description
1 polymer ?
#
loop_
_entity_poly.entity_id
_entity_poly.type
_entity_poly.pdbx_seq_one_letter_code
_entity_poly.pdbx_strand_id
1 'polypeptide(L)'
;MNSLINLALIGASGVVGKKIISLLENKNVEINNFYPLGSTSVGDEIVFNNNIYKIEDLTNFDYSKVNLAIFSAGSKVAEEHAKDFVNAGVYVIDLSSKFRYEKDIPLIIPEIN
;
A
#
# COMPACT_ATOMS: atom_id res chain seq x y z
N MET A 1 -6.15 22.00 0.97
CA MET A 1 -7.20 21.00 1.23
C MET A 1 -6.55 19.72 1.78
N ASN A 2 -7.10 19.16 2.82
CA ASN A 2 -6.54 17.97 3.43
C ASN A 2 -6.82 16.73 2.56
N SER A 3 -5.83 15.87 2.49
CA SER A 3 -5.98 14.60 1.80
C SER A 3 -6.93 13.69 2.57
N LEU A 4 -7.74 12.94 1.83
CA LEU A 4 -8.61 11.91 2.40
C LEU A 4 -8.05 10.51 2.21
N ILE A 5 -6.82 10.40 1.70
CA ILE A 5 -6.21 9.10 1.44
C ILE A 5 -5.50 8.59 2.68
N ASN A 6 -5.99 7.47 3.19
CA ASN A 6 -5.34 6.71 4.25
C ASN A 6 -4.88 5.41 3.62
N LEU A 7 -3.58 5.25 3.44
CA LEU A 7 -3.00 4.24 2.57
C LEU A 7 -2.39 3.09 3.36
N ALA A 8 -2.76 1.88 2.98
CA ALA A 8 -2.03 0.67 3.38
C ALA A 8 -1.19 0.21 2.18
N LEU A 9 0.11 0.05 2.37
CA LEU A 9 1.01 -0.47 1.35
C LEU A 9 1.51 -1.84 1.80
N ILE A 10 1.00 -2.88 1.17
CA ILE A 10 1.34 -4.25 1.50
C ILE A 10 2.55 -4.67 0.68
N GLY A 11 3.60 -5.13 1.37
CA GLY A 11 4.86 -5.46 0.72
C GLY A 11 5.77 -4.26 0.56
N ALA A 12 5.70 -3.31 1.49
CA ALA A 12 6.41 -2.03 1.40
C ALA A 12 7.93 -2.18 1.30
N SER A 13 8.51 -3.24 1.88
CA SER A 13 9.96 -3.47 1.85
C SER A 13 10.46 -4.07 0.55
N GLY A 14 9.58 -4.58 -0.30
CA GLY A 14 9.96 -5.20 -1.56
C GLY A 14 10.35 -4.19 -2.64
N VAL A 15 10.82 -4.70 -3.77
CA VAL A 15 11.27 -3.87 -4.88
C VAL A 15 10.12 -3.01 -5.43
N VAL A 16 8.96 -3.64 -5.65
CA VAL A 16 7.80 -2.92 -6.17
C VAL A 16 7.27 -1.92 -5.14
N GLY A 17 7.23 -2.32 -3.86
CA GLY A 17 6.80 -1.43 -2.79
C GLY A 17 7.65 -0.16 -2.72
N LYS A 18 8.96 -0.31 -2.82
CA LYS A 18 9.86 0.85 -2.81
C LYS A 18 9.66 1.75 -4.03
N LYS A 19 9.37 1.17 -5.19
CA LYS A 19 9.05 1.95 -6.38
C LYS A 19 7.76 2.74 -6.21
N ILE A 20 6.76 2.14 -5.59
CA ILE A 20 5.50 2.82 -5.31
C ILE A 20 5.73 4.01 -4.38
N ILE A 21 6.51 3.83 -3.33
CA ILE A 21 6.87 4.92 -2.42
C ILE A 21 7.52 6.07 -3.18
N SER A 22 8.50 5.75 -4.03
CA SER A 22 9.17 6.77 -4.84
C SER A 22 8.21 7.50 -5.78
N LEU A 23 7.29 6.77 -6.41
CA LEU A 23 6.30 7.37 -7.29
C LEU A 23 5.38 8.32 -6.54
N LEU A 24 4.91 7.92 -5.37
CA LEU A 24 4.04 8.75 -4.55
C LEU A 24 4.74 10.03 -4.12
N GLU A 25 6.01 9.93 -3.74
CA GLU A 25 6.81 11.08 -3.36
C GLU A 25 7.07 12.01 -4.55
N ASN A 26 7.45 11.44 -5.70
CA ASN A 26 7.78 12.22 -6.89
C ASN A 26 6.57 12.93 -7.48
N LYS A 27 5.40 12.32 -7.37
CA LYS A 27 4.17 12.92 -7.88
C LYS A 27 3.48 13.82 -6.86
N ASN A 28 4.09 13.98 -5.70
CA ASN A 28 3.55 14.79 -4.60
C ASN A 28 2.13 14.37 -4.24
N VAL A 29 1.87 13.07 -4.24
CA VAL A 29 0.56 12.56 -3.83
C VAL A 29 0.39 12.80 -2.34
N GLU A 30 -0.70 13.46 -1.98
CA GLU A 30 -0.97 13.81 -0.60
C GLU A 30 -1.61 12.62 0.12
N ILE A 31 -0.88 12.07 1.07
CA ILE A 31 -1.33 10.91 1.88
C ILE A 31 -1.55 11.39 3.30
N ASN A 32 -2.75 11.19 3.81
CA ASN A 32 -3.10 11.60 5.16
C ASN A 32 -2.45 10.70 6.22
N ASN A 33 -2.64 9.39 6.10
CA ASN A 33 -1.97 8.40 6.95
C ASN A 33 -1.39 7.29 6.09
N PHE A 34 -0.20 6.83 6.45
CA PHE A 34 0.52 5.79 5.72
C PHE A 34 0.80 4.61 6.64
N TYR A 35 0.40 3.43 6.20
CA TYR A 35 0.60 2.18 6.95
C TYR A 35 1.32 1.16 6.08
N PRO A 36 2.64 1.00 6.27
CA PRO A 36 3.35 -0.09 5.57
C PRO A 36 3.05 -1.40 6.28
N LEU A 37 2.62 -2.39 5.52
CA LEU A 37 2.20 -3.68 6.06
C LEU A 37 2.98 -4.83 5.41
N GLY A 38 3.17 -5.90 6.17
CA GLY A 38 3.83 -7.09 5.66
C GLY A 38 3.63 -8.27 6.59
N SER A 39 4.20 -9.41 6.22
CA SER A 39 4.13 -10.62 7.02
C SER A 39 5.49 -11.08 7.51
N THR A 40 6.55 -10.82 6.74
CA THR A 40 7.90 -11.28 7.07
C THR A 40 8.84 -10.17 7.50
N SER A 41 8.50 -8.92 7.21
CA SER A 41 9.33 -7.76 7.49
C SER A 41 8.80 -6.91 8.63
N VAL A 42 7.96 -7.48 9.49
CA VAL A 42 7.35 -6.75 10.59
C VAL A 42 8.42 -6.15 11.49
N GLY A 43 8.29 -4.86 11.78
CA GLY A 43 9.26 -4.14 12.60
C GLY A 43 10.36 -3.43 11.82
N ASP A 44 10.54 -3.76 10.55
CA ASP A 44 11.50 -3.06 9.70
C ASP A 44 11.03 -1.63 9.45
N GLU A 45 11.98 -0.74 9.23
CA GLU A 45 11.67 0.67 9.04
C GLU A 45 11.58 1.04 7.58
N ILE A 46 10.60 1.88 7.26
CA ILE A 46 10.37 2.43 5.92
C ILE A 46 10.32 3.94 6.06
N VAL A 47 11.00 4.64 5.15
CA VAL A 47 10.95 6.11 5.10
C VAL A 47 9.99 6.54 4.01
N PHE A 48 9.06 7.41 4.35
CA PHE A 48 8.12 8.00 3.40
C PHE A 48 7.91 9.47 3.76
N ASN A 49 8.15 10.35 2.79
CA ASN A 49 8.04 11.81 3.00
C ASN A 49 8.81 12.29 4.24
N ASN A 50 10.04 11.78 4.40
CA ASN A 50 10.94 12.14 5.51
C ASN A 50 10.48 11.69 6.89
N ASN A 51 9.47 10.84 6.96
CA ASN A 51 9.01 10.24 8.22
C ASN A 51 9.37 8.76 8.23
N ILE A 52 9.66 8.26 9.42
CA ILE A 52 10.01 6.85 9.59
C ILE A 52 8.79 6.09 10.10
N TYR A 53 8.46 5.00 9.40
CA TYR A 53 7.36 4.11 9.75
C TYR A 53 7.88 2.72 9.98
N LYS A 54 7.28 1.98 10.89
CA LYS A 54 7.59 0.56 11.08
C LYS A 54 6.55 -0.29 10.39
N ILE A 55 7.00 -1.35 9.71
CA ILE A 55 6.09 -2.28 9.05
C ILE A 55 5.28 -3.01 10.10
N GLU A 56 3.96 -2.97 9.96
CA GLU A 56 3.02 -3.63 10.86
C GLU A 56 2.59 -4.98 10.29
N ASP A 57 2.12 -5.84 11.19
CA ASP A 57 1.66 -7.18 10.82
C ASP A 57 0.33 -7.09 10.09
N LEU A 58 0.33 -7.54 8.84
CA LEU A 58 -0.85 -7.53 7.99
C LEU A 58 -2.02 -8.33 8.60
N THR A 59 -1.72 -9.43 9.28
CA THR A 59 -2.77 -10.31 9.80
C THR A 59 -3.54 -9.70 10.96
N ASN A 60 -2.95 -8.74 11.66
CA ASN A 60 -3.58 -8.09 12.81
C ASN A 60 -3.99 -6.65 12.53
N PHE A 61 -3.94 -6.24 11.28
CA PHE A 61 -4.21 -4.85 10.94
C PHE A 61 -5.71 -4.52 11.01
N ASP A 62 -6.02 -3.35 11.53
CA ASP A 62 -7.38 -2.82 11.56
C ASP A 62 -7.71 -2.16 10.23
N TYR A 63 -8.51 -2.82 9.41
CA TYR A 63 -8.86 -2.36 8.07
C TYR A 63 -9.62 -1.03 8.07
N SER A 64 -10.25 -0.67 9.17
CA SER A 64 -11.01 0.58 9.25
C SER A 64 -10.12 1.83 9.25
N LYS A 65 -8.81 1.66 9.44
CA LYS A 65 -7.86 2.78 9.44
C LYS A 65 -7.56 3.33 8.05
N VAL A 66 -7.87 2.58 7.00
CA VAL A 66 -7.48 2.94 5.63
C VAL A 66 -8.67 2.94 4.70
N ASN A 67 -8.55 3.66 3.60
CA ASN A 67 -9.53 3.64 2.51
C ASN A 67 -8.91 3.24 1.18
N LEU A 68 -7.60 3.08 1.12
CA LEU A 68 -6.88 2.62 -0.07
C LEU A 68 -5.81 1.63 0.35
N ALA A 69 -5.77 0.49 -0.32
CA ALA A 69 -4.74 -0.51 -0.10
C ALA A 69 -4.07 -0.85 -1.43
N ILE A 70 -2.74 -0.80 -1.45
CA ILE A 70 -1.95 -1.18 -2.63
C ILE A 70 -1.18 -2.44 -2.28
N PHE A 71 -1.41 -3.50 -3.04
CA PHE A 71 -0.71 -4.77 -2.87
C PHE A 71 0.45 -4.84 -3.84
N SER A 72 1.66 -4.81 -3.30
CA SER A 72 2.90 -4.96 -4.06
C SER A 72 3.63 -6.25 -3.73
N ALA A 73 3.10 -7.03 -2.79
CA ALA A 73 3.65 -8.34 -2.44
C ALA A 73 3.23 -9.37 -3.49
N GLY A 74 3.70 -10.60 -3.34
CA GLY A 74 3.36 -11.67 -4.26
C GLY A 74 1.88 -11.97 -4.31
N SER A 75 1.43 -12.62 -5.39
CA SER A 75 0.01 -12.87 -5.64
C SER A 75 -0.67 -13.68 -4.53
N LYS A 76 0.09 -14.54 -3.85
CA LYS A 76 -0.47 -15.33 -2.75
C LYS A 76 -0.95 -14.44 -1.61
N VAL A 77 -0.17 -13.41 -1.27
CA VAL A 77 -0.56 -12.46 -0.23
C VAL A 77 -1.83 -11.72 -0.63
N ALA A 78 -1.91 -11.29 -1.90
CA ALA A 78 -3.09 -10.61 -2.40
C ALA A 78 -4.32 -11.51 -2.34
N GLU A 79 -4.18 -12.77 -2.75
CA GLU A 79 -5.29 -13.72 -2.70
C GLU A 79 -5.82 -13.92 -1.28
N GLU A 80 -4.92 -13.98 -0.31
CA GLU A 80 -5.31 -14.23 1.08
C GLU A 80 -5.98 -13.02 1.74
N HIS A 81 -5.57 -11.82 1.37
CA HIS A 81 -5.93 -10.62 2.14
C HIS A 81 -6.76 -9.58 1.39
N ALA A 82 -6.71 -9.56 0.05
CA ALA A 82 -7.41 -8.51 -0.69
C ALA A 82 -8.91 -8.49 -0.43
N LYS A 83 -9.52 -9.66 -0.30
CA LYS A 83 -10.95 -9.76 -0.01
C LYS A 83 -11.33 -9.11 1.32
N ASP A 84 -10.46 -9.26 2.32
CA ASP A 84 -10.72 -8.68 3.63
C ASP A 84 -10.76 -7.16 3.57
N PHE A 85 -9.84 -6.58 2.80
CA PHE A 85 -9.86 -5.13 2.57
C PHE A 85 -11.12 -4.69 1.82
N VAL A 86 -11.47 -5.41 0.75
CA VAL A 86 -12.66 -5.07 -0.03
C VAL A 86 -13.92 -5.17 0.84
N ASN A 87 -14.02 -6.22 1.65
CA ASN A 87 -15.17 -6.40 2.54
C ASN A 87 -15.27 -5.31 3.59
N ALA A 88 -14.16 -4.70 3.94
CA ALA A 88 -14.12 -3.59 4.88
C ALA A 88 -14.38 -2.23 4.22
N GLY A 89 -14.66 -2.21 2.92
CA GLY A 89 -14.93 -0.97 2.21
C GLY A 89 -13.69 -0.25 1.69
N VAL A 90 -12.56 -0.93 1.66
CA VAL A 90 -11.29 -0.34 1.21
C VAL A 90 -11.14 -0.53 -0.30
N TYR A 91 -10.71 0.51 -0.99
CA TYR A 91 -10.39 0.42 -2.41
C TYR A 91 -9.05 -0.29 -2.57
N VAL A 92 -9.01 -1.36 -3.34
CA VAL A 92 -7.81 -2.20 -3.48
C VAL A 92 -7.21 -2.05 -4.87
N ILE A 93 -5.90 -1.80 -4.93
CA ILE A 93 -5.10 -1.83 -6.15
C ILE A 93 -4.10 -2.98 -5.99
N ASP A 94 -4.16 -3.95 -6.89
CA ASP A 94 -3.28 -5.11 -6.84
C ASP A 94 -2.22 -5.01 -7.92
N LEU A 95 -0.99 -4.73 -7.52
CA LEU A 95 0.18 -4.65 -8.39
C LEU A 95 1.11 -5.84 -8.18
N SER A 96 0.56 -6.96 -7.71
CA SER A 96 1.36 -8.13 -7.40
C SER A 96 1.91 -8.81 -8.67
N SER A 97 1.76 -10.09 -8.86
CA SER A 97 2.46 -10.78 -9.94
C SER A 97 1.97 -10.41 -11.34
N LYS A 98 0.69 -10.11 -11.48
CA LYS A 98 0.09 -9.90 -12.79
C LYS A 98 0.62 -8.68 -13.53
N PHE A 99 0.89 -7.61 -12.81
CA PHE A 99 1.25 -6.32 -13.40
C PHE A 99 2.75 -6.06 -13.45
N ARG A 100 3.56 -6.85 -12.77
CA ARG A 100 4.99 -6.55 -12.71
C ARG A 100 5.74 -6.79 -14.02
N TYR A 101 5.10 -7.41 -14.99
CA TYR A 101 5.66 -7.63 -16.31
C TYR A 101 5.29 -6.52 -17.29
N GLU A 102 4.41 -5.62 -16.88
CA GLU A 102 4.03 -4.49 -17.69
C GLU A 102 5.14 -3.44 -17.67
N LYS A 103 5.43 -2.83 -18.82
CA LYS A 103 6.44 -1.78 -18.88
C LYS A 103 5.99 -0.55 -18.14
N ASP A 104 4.74 -0.20 -18.32
CA ASP A 104 4.15 0.98 -17.71
C ASP A 104 3.03 0.55 -16.80
N ILE A 105 3.33 0.49 -15.50
CA ILE A 105 2.31 0.20 -14.50
C ILE A 105 1.66 1.52 -14.13
N PRO A 106 0.43 1.77 -14.56
CA PRO A 106 -0.21 3.02 -14.21
C PRO A 106 -0.61 3.00 -12.74
N LEU A 107 -0.16 4.01 -12.02
CA LEU A 107 -0.60 4.21 -10.65
C LEU A 107 -1.72 5.23 -10.68
N ILE A 108 -2.94 4.74 -10.69
CA ILE A 108 -4.12 5.58 -10.70
C ILE A 108 -4.65 5.68 -9.29
N ILE A 109 -4.61 6.90 -8.75
CA ILE A 109 -5.14 7.15 -7.42
C ILE A 109 -6.59 7.58 -7.56
N PRO A 110 -7.53 6.80 -7.03
CA PRO A 110 -8.95 7.16 -7.16
C PRO A 110 -9.27 8.41 -6.36
N GLU A 111 -10.27 9.13 -6.81
CA GLU A 111 -10.82 10.22 -6.02
C GLU A 111 -11.62 9.62 -4.86
N ILE A 112 -11.23 9.99 -3.67
CA ILE A 112 -11.90 9.52 -2.46
C ILE A 112 -12.49 10.73 -1.76
N ASN A 113 -13.80 10.75 -1.71
CA ASN A 113 -14.51 11.85 -1.10
C ASN A 113 -15.23 11.42 0.18
#